data_ccecbf7ffd2a4d62215786e20e00f0c4
#
_entry.id   ccecbf7ffd2a4d62215786e20e00f0c4
#
_cell.length_a   1.000
_cell.length_b   1.000
_cell.length_c   1.000
_cell.angle_alpha   90.00
_cell.angle_beta   90.00
_cell.angle_gamma   90.00
#
_symmetry.space_group_name_H-M   'P 1'
#
loop_
_entity.id
_entity.type
_entity.pdbx_description
1 polymer ?
#
loop_
_entity_poly.entity_id
_entity_poly.type
_entity_poly.pdbx_seq_one_letter_code
_entity_poly.pdbx_strand_id
1 'polypeptide(L)'
;MDTEASDGLATLRAELRQLIATVYEMFELAAVAVRQPTSVQQQQLVRGHRRIVRKRAEIEVACLALLKRKELSAEAIHQTSCIIEIAAELERITYLIRHMVRSPLLSHRSTSQQVAAAMEVALAVSEESVERVLSRLSTVDEREPVPLLTARGRIEAQFALVYAWMTDEGEGTAVRPYLRRQLMQLAQHNRELSNRILNLSEWITFSSSYNASDEAIAGRQDKLPIQNDKETVQ
;
A
#
# COMPACT_ATOMS: atom_id res chain seq x y z
N MET A 1 -30.64 -8.73 5.41
CA MET A 1 -29.17 -8.82 5.10
C MET A 1 -28.85 -10.28 4.89
N ASP A 2 -28.28 -10.63 3.77
CA ASP A 2 -27.94 -12.01 3.44
C ASP A 2 -26.75 -12.46 4.32
N THR A 3 -27.02 -13.36 5.27
CA THR A 3 -26.03 -13.86 6.24
C THR A 3 -24.82 -14.45 5.52
N GLU A 4 -25.02 -15.11 4.40
CA GLU A 4 -23.95 -15.71 3.60
C GLU A 4 -23.06 -14.69 2.89
N ALA A 5 -23.59 -13.53 2.49
CA ALA A 5 -22.76 -12.45 1.89
C ALA A 5 -21.89 -11.77 2.98
N SER A 6 -22.45 -11.60 4.17
CA SER A 6 -21.74 -11.08 5.35
C SER A 6 -20.59 -12.02 5.75
N ASP A 7 -20.83 -13.32 5.78
CA ASP A 7 -19.81 -14.34 6.09
C ASP A 7 -18.70 -14.38 5.02
N GLY A 8 -19.09 -14.21 3.74
CA GLY A 8 -18.14 -14.11 2.63
C GLY A 8 -17.21 -12.90 2.77
N LEU A 9 -17.74 -11.71 3.08
CA LEU A 9 -16.95 -10.51 3.33
C LEU A 9 -16.06 -10.64 4.57
N ALA A 10 -16.56 -11.26 5.65
CA ALA A 10 -15.76 -11.50 6.86
C ALA A 10 -14.55 -12.40 6.54
N THR A 11 -14.75 -13.44 5.72
CA THR A 11 -13.69 -14.32 5.24
C THR A 11 -12.67 -13.54 4.40
N LEU A 12 -13.10 -12.74 3.43
CA LEU A 12 -12.21 -11.93 2.59
C LEU A 12 -11.39 -10.93 3.41
N ARG A 13 -11.98 -10.31 4.42
CA ARG A 13 -11.25 -9.44 5.36
C ARG A 13 -10.21 -10.21 6.18
N ALA A 14 -10.49 -11.45 6.57
CA ALA A 14 -9.52 -12.29 7.27
C ALA A 14 -8.35 -12.67 6.36
N GLU A 15 -8.62 -13.01 5.10
CA GLU A 15 -7.61 -13.29 4.08
C GLU A 15 -6.73 -12.07 3.79
N LEU A 16 -7.35 -10.88 3.70
CA LEU A 16 -6.62 -9.61 3.52
C LEU A 16 -5.70 -9.33 4.71
N ARG A 17 -6.13 -9.57 5.97
CA ARG A 17 -5.27 -9.44 7.16
C ARG A 17 -4.04 -10.35 7.10
N GLN A 18 -4.19 -11.58 6.61
CA GLN A 18 -3.06 -12.49 6.41
C GLN A 18 -2.08 -11.99 5.34
N LEU A 19 -2.61 -11.42 4.25
CA LEU A 19 -1.78 -10.78 3.23
C LEU A 19 -0.98 -9.62 3.82
N ILE A 20 -1.62 -8.75 4.61
CA ILE A 20 -1.00 -7.61 5.30
C ILE A 20 0.14 -8.08 6.22
N ALA A 21 -0.07 -9.11 7.03
CA ALA A 21 0.98 -9.66 7.88
C ALA A 21 2.20 -10.11 7.06
N THR A 22 1.98 -10.75 5.91
CA THR A 22 3.07 -11.15 5.01
C THR A 22 3.79 -9.95 4.36
N VAL A 23 3.09 -8.84 4.15
CA VAL A 23 3.71 -7.57 3.67
C VAL A 23 4.66 -7.01 4.72
N TYR A 24 4.30 -7.00 6.01
CA TYR A 24 5.21 -6.57 7.09
C TYR A 24 6.45 -7.46 7.19
N GLU A 25 6.29 -8.80 7.08
CA GLU A 25 7.45 -9.70 6.99
C GLU A 25 8.40 -9.32 5.84
N MET A 26 7.87 -8.82 4.72
CA MET A 26 8.68 -8.38 3.58
C MET A 26 9.48 -7.10 3.89
N PHE A 27 8.94 -6.15 4.65
CA PHE A 27 9.68 -4.97 5.10
C PHE A 27 10.82 -5.36 6.04
N GLU A 28 10.56 -6.23 7.03
CA GLU A 28 11.58 -6.75 7.94
C GLU A 28 12.73 -7.46 7.18
N LEU A 29 12.38 -8.37 6.26
CA LEU A 29 13.35 -9.07 5.42
C LEU A 29 14.16 -8.09 4.56
N ALA A 30 13.53 -7.05 4.03
CA ALA A 30 14.18 -6.04 3.22
C ALA A 30 15.18 -5.21 4.05
N ALA A 31 14.79 -4.80 5.25
CA ALA A 31 15.67 -4.06 6.17
C ALA A 31 16.94 -4.87 6.52
N VAL A 32 16.79 -6.18 6.78
CA VAL A 32 17.93 -7.07 7.00
C VAL A 32 18.80 -7.19 5.75
N ALA A 33 18.18 -7.37 4.57
CA ALA A 33 18.89 -7.58 3.32
C ALA A 33 19.63 -6.32 2.81
N VAL A 34 19.18 -5.13 3.19
CA VAL A 34 19.89 -3.86 2.90
C VAL A 34 21.18 -3.77 3.71
N ARG A 35 21.15 -4.16 4.99
CA ARG A 35 22.32 -4.14 5.88
C ARG A 35 23.34 -5.24 5.53
N GLN A 36 22.85 -6.41 5.15
CA GLN A 36 23.65 -7.58 4.86
C GLN A 36 23.14 -8.30 3.61
N PRO A 37 23.48 -7.82 2.40
CA PRO A 37 22.97 -8.36 1.14
C PRO A 37 23.60 -9.74 0.85
N THR A 38 22.96 -10.81 1.32
CA THR A 38 23.36 -12.19 1.06
C THR A 38 22.42 -12.88 0.06
N SER A 39 22.90 -13.94 -0.59
CA SER A 39 22.06 -14.75 -1.48
C SER A 39 20.89 -15.40 -0.76
N VAL A 40 21.04 -15.73 0.53
CA VAL A 40 19.97 -16.29 1.36
C VAL A 40 18.82 -15.30 1.54
N GLN A 41 19.14 -14.05 1.92
CA GLN A 41 18.14 -12.99 2.10
C GLN A 41 17.45 -12.64 0.79
N GLN A 42 18.18 -12.59 -0.32
CA GLN A 42 17.62 -12.41 -1.65
C GLN A 42 16.61 -13.52 -2.01
N GLN A 43 16.93 -14.78 -1.69
CA GLN A 43 16.01 -15.90 -1.91
C GLN A 43 14.78 -15.83 -0.98
N GLN A 44 14.95 -15.41 0.27
CA GLN A 44 13.83 -15.22 1.20
C GLN A 44 12.85 -14.16 0.69
N LEU A 45 13.35 -13.02 0.20
CA LEU A 45 12.54 -11.97 -0.42
C LEU A 45 11.78 -12.48 -1.66
N VAL A 46 12.42 -13.30 -2.50
CA VAL A 46 11.76 -13.90 -3.66
C VAL A 46 10.64 -14.85 -3.22
N ARG A 47 10.88 -15.67 -2.21
CA ARG A 47 9.87 -16.61 -1.67
C ARG A 47 8.72 -15.86 -1.00
N GLY A 48 9.01 -14.81 -0.21
CA GLY A 48 8.01 -13.95 0.42
C GLY A 48 7.10 -13.30 -0.61
N HIS A 49 7.67 -12.67 -1.63
CA HIS A 49 6.89 -12.06 -2.71
C HIS A 49 6.02 -13.09 -3.47
N ARG A 50 6.54 -14.31 -3.73
CA ARG A 50 5.73 -15.38 -4.35
C ARG A 50 4.54 -15.80 -3.48
N ARG A 51 4.68 -15.81 -2.15
CA ARG A 51 3.55 -16.07 -1.23
C ARG A 51 2.48 -14.97 -1.36
N ILE A 52 2.90 -13.71 -1.45
CA ILE A 52 2.01 -12.56 -1.62
C ILE A 52 1.25 -12.65 -2.96
N VAL A 53 1.95 -12.91 -4.07
CA VAL A 53 1.32 -13.08 -5.40
C VAL A 53 0.25 -14.19 -5.36
N ARG A 54 0.55 -15.33 -4.73
CA ARG A 54 -0.41 -16.42 -4.58
C ARG A 54 -1.61 -16.00 -3.74
N LYS A 55 -1.36 -15.41 -2.57
CA LYS A 55 -2.42 -14.99 -1.65
C LYS A 55 -3.34 -13.93 -2.27
N ARG A 56 -2.76 -12.97 -3.00
CA ARG A 56 -3.52 -11.98 -3.76
C ARG A 56 -4.42 -12.65 -4.81
N ALA A 57 -3.91 -13.63 -5.55
CA ALA A 57 -4.71 -14.36 -6.54
C ALA A 57 -5.86 -15.17 -5.88
N GLU A 58 -5.62 -15.77 -4.72
CA GLU A 58 -6.66 -16.46 -3.93
C GLU A 58 -7.76 -15.49 -3.50
N ILE A 59 -7.39 -14.30 -2.97
CA ILE A 59 -8.33 -13.23 -2.61
C ILE A 59 -9.14 -12.80 -3.83
N GLU A 60 -8.49 -12.55 -4.97
CA GLU A 60 -9.18 -12.12 -6.20
C GLU A 60 -10.21 -13.16 -6.67
N VAL A 61 -9.85 -14.43 -6.68
CA VAL A 61 -10.78 -15.52 -7.04
C VAL A 61 -11.97 -15.58 -6.08
N ALA A 62 -11.73 -15.44 -4.77
CA ALA A 62 -12.78 -15.44 -3.77
C ALA A 62 -13.71 -14.20 -3.90
N CYS A 63 -13.14 -13.02 -4.17
CA CYS A 63 -13.90 -11.81 -4.46
C CYS A 63 -14.78 -11.97 -5.70
N LEU A 64 -14.24 -12.49 -6.80
CA LEU A 64 -15.00 -12.73 -8.03
C LEU A 64 -16.10 -13.79 -7.82
N ALA A 65 -15.88 -14.79 -6.96
CA ALA A 65 -16.90 -15.77 -6.60
C ALA A 65 -18.04 -15.10 -5.81
N LEU A 66 -17.72 -14.19 -4.88
CA LEU A 66 -18.72 -13.44 -4.14
C LEU A 66 -19.51 -12.52 -5.08
N LEU A 67 -18.85 -11.75 -5.96
CA LEU A 67 -19.49 -10.83 -6.91
C LEU A 67 -20.41 -11.49 -7.93
N LYS A 68 -20.31 -12.81 -8.17
CA LYS A 68 -21.21 -13.57 -9.05
C LYS A 68 -22.56 -13.86 -8.41
N ARG A 69 -22.78 -13.62 -7.14
CA ARG A 69 -24.05 -13.84 -6.45
C ARG A 69 -25.08 -12.80 -6.91
N LYS A 70 -26.33 -13.23 -7.08
CA LYS A 70 -27.40 -12.38 -7.62
C LYS A 70 -27.94 -11.33 -6.65
N GLU A 71 -27.77 -11.53 -5.35
CA GLU A 71 -28.42 -10.74 -4.28
C GLU A 71 -27.39 -10.05 -3.38
N LEU A 72 -26.38 -9.42 -3.98
CA LEU A 72 -25.43 -8.61 -3.22
C LEU A 72 -25.95 -7.18 -3.03
N SER A 73 -25.81 -6.67 -1.81
CA SER A 73 -26.00 -5.24 -1.55
C SER A 73 -24.95 -4.41 -2.28
N ALA A 74 -25.27 -3.17 -2.61
CA ALA A 74 -24.33 -2.24 -3.23
C ALA A 74 -23.08 -2.04 -2.34
N GLU A 75 -23.25 -2.02 -1.02
CA GLU A 75 -22.17 -1.98 -0.04
C GLU A 75 -21.23 -3.20 -0.16
N ALA A 76 -21.80 -4.42 -0.24
CA ALA A 76 -21.01 -5.65 -0.37
C ALA A 76 -20.22 -5.67 -1.68
N ILE A 77 -20.80 -5.19 -2.78
CA ILE A 77 -20.11 -5.03 -4.07
C ILE A 77 -18.96 -4.04 -3.94
N HIS A 78 -19.21 -2.88 -3.34
CA HIS A 78 -18.22 -1.84 -3.13
C HIS A 78 -17.04 -2.33 -2.30
N GLN A 79 -17.31 -2.92 -1.12
CA GLN A 79 -16.26 -3.43 -0.24
C GLN A 79 -15.45 -4.56 -0.87
N THR A 80 -16.10 -5.47 -1.61
CA THR A 80 -15.40 -6.54 -2.34
C THR A 80 -14.47 -5.97 -3.41
N SER A 81 -14.90 -4.96 -4.15
CA SER A 81 -14.08 -4.28 -5.15
C SER A 81 -12.86 -3.59 -4.52
N CYS A 82 -13.04 -2.91 -3.38
CA CYS A 82 -11.94 -2.29 -2.65
C CYS A 82 -10.91 -3.33 -2.16
N ILE A 83 -11.36 -4.50 -1.69
CA ILE A 83 -10.44 -5.58 -1.25
C ILE A 83 -9.54 -6.05 -2.39
N ILE A 84 -10.06 -6.17 -3.62
CA ILE A 84 -9.28 -6.55 -4.81
C ILE A 84 -8.15 -5.53 -5.05
N GLU A 85 -8.48 -4.25 -5.05
CA GLU A 85 -7.51 -3.19 -5.34
C GLU A 85 -6.48 -3.01 -4.21
N ILE A 86 -6.92 -3.08 -2.95
CA ILE A 86 -6.01 -3.05 -1.79
C ILE A 86 -5.01 -4.21 -1.88
N ALA A 87 -5.47 -5.42 -2.17
CA ALA A 87 -4.59 -6.58 -2.31
C ALA A 87 -3.61 -6.42 -3.49
N ALA A 88 -4.04 -5.80 -4.59
CA ALA A 88 -3.19 -5.52 -5.74
C ALA A 88 -2.11 -4.46 -5.42
N GLU A 89 -2.45 -3.38 -4.70
CA GLU A 89 -1.46 -2.39 -4.30
C GLU A 89 -0.43 -2.96 -3.32
N LEU A 90 -0.85 -3.82 -2.38
CA LEU A 90 0.06 -4.52 -1.46
C LEU A 90 1.05 -5.44 -2.21
N GLU A 91 0.61 -6.14 -3.27
CA GLU A 91 1.51 -6.91 -4.13
C GLU A 91 2.53 -6.01 -4.83
N ARG A 92 2.09 -4.88 -5.42
CA ARG A 92 2.95 -3.92 -6.12
C ARG A 92 3.99 -3.30 -5.18
N ILE A 93 3.61 -2.96 -3.95
CA ILE A 93 4.52 -2.46 -2.90
C ILE A 93 5.65 -3.48 -2.66
N THR A 94 5.32 -4.74 -2.43
CA THR A 94 6.33 -5.77 -2.16
C THR A 94 7.18 -6.14 -3.37
N TYR A 95 6.64 -6.01 -4.58
CA TYR A 95 7.40 -6.12 -5.82
C TYR A 95 8.51 -5.06 -5.88
N LEU A 96 8.19 -3.80 -5.59
CA LEU A 96 9.14 -2.70 -5.59
C LEU A 96 10.21 -2.87 -4.50
N ILE A 97 9.83 -3.20 -3.27
CA ILE A 97 10.74 -3.50 -2.16
C ILE A 97 11.77 -4.57 -2.58
N ARG A 98 11.31 -5.67 -3.15
CA ARG A 98 12.18 -6.74 -3.62
C ARG A 98 13.17 -6.27 -4.71
N HIS A 99 12.71 -5.40 -5.63
CA HIS A 99 13.56 -4.88 -6.69
C HIS A 99 14.60 -3.90 -6.17
N MET A 100 14.24 -3.04 -5.23
CA MET A 100 15.13 -2.07 -4.60
C MET A 100 16.29 -2.76 -3.86
N VAL A 101 15.98 -3.79 -3.06
CA VAL A 101 16.98 -4.55 -2.28
C VAL A 101 17.95 -5.35 -3.19
N ARG A 102 17.56 -5.62 -4.43
CA ARG A 102 18.45 -6.28 -5.42
C ARG A 102 19.37 -5.31 -6.16
N SER A 103 19.38 -4.05 -5.79
CA SER A 103 20.23 -3.06 -6.45
C SER A 103 21.71 -3.43 -6.35
N PRO A 104 22.46 -3.45 -7.46
CA PRO A 104 23.91 -3.68 -7.45
C PRO A 104 24.68 -2.66 -6.61
N LEU A 105 24.10 -1.49 -6.35
CA LEU A 105 24.70 -0.44 -5.53
C LEU A 105 24.95 -0.89 -4.09
N LEU A 106 24.13 -1.78 -3.55
CA LEU A 106 24.29 -2.31 -2.18
C LEU A 106 25.50 -3.23 -2.03
N SER A 107 25.98 -3.80 -3.13
CA SER A 107 27.16 -4.69 -3.14
C SER A 107 28.42 -3.98 -3.62
N HIS A 108 28.33 -2.73 -4.05
CA HIS A 108 29.47 -2.00 -4.61
C HIS A 108 30.26 -1.27 -3.51
N ARG A 109 31.58 -1.51 -3.42
CA ARG A 109 32.45 -1.02 -2.33
C ARG A 109 32.37 0.49 -2.08
N SER A 110 32.27 1.30 -3.14
CA SER A 110 32.28 2.78 -3.02
C SER A 110 30.91 3.40 -2.75
N THR A 111 29.81 2.64 -2.88
CA THR A 111 28.45 3.21 -2.78
C THR A 111 27.58 2.52 -1.74
N SER A 112 27.98 1.32 -1.28
CA SER A 112 27.11 0.46 -0.47
C SER A 112 26.66 1.11 0.83
N GLN A 113 27.53 1.81 1.54
CA GLN A 113 27.20 2.39 2.83
C GLN A 113 26.18 3.53 2.72
N GLN A 114 26.40 4.47 1.80
CA GLN A 114 25.50 5.61 1.59
C GLN A 114 24.15 5.18 1.04
N VAL A 115 24.17 4.24 0.08
CA VAL A 115 22.94 3.69 -0.50
C VAL A 115 22.17 2.86 0.52
N ALA A 116 22.84 2.06 1.35
CA ALA A 116 22.18 1.31 2.40
C ALA A 116 21.51 2.22 3.42
N ALA A 117 22.20 3.28 3.89
CA ALA A 117 21.64 4.25 4.82
C ALA A 117 20.39 4.94 4.24
N ALA A 118 20.44 5.39 2.98
CA ALA A 118 19.28 5.99 2.32
C ALA A 118 18.11 5.00 2.16
N MET A 119 18.40 3.75 1.86
CA MET A 119 17.37 2.71 1.73
C MET A 119 16.77 2.30 3.08
N GLU A 120 17.55 2.26 4.15
CA GLU A 120 17.03 2.00 5.50
C GLU A 120 15.99 3.07 5.89
N VAL A 121 16.29 4.34 5.66
CA VAL A 121 15.33 5.43 5.89
C VAL A 121 14.09 5.28 5.00
N ALA A 122 14.29 5.00 3.71
CA ALA A 122 13.18 4.84 2.77
C ALA A 122 12.25 3.68 3.16
N LEU A 123 12.81 2.53 3.54
CA LEU A 123 12.04 1.37 3.97
C LEU A 123 11.28 1.66 5.28
N ALA A 124 11.94 2.24 6.28
CA ALA A 124 11.30 2.55 7.57
C ALA A 124 10.15 3.56 7.40
N VAL A 125 10.35 4.62 6.60
CA VAL A 125 9.30 5.62 6.32
C VAL A 125 8.16 5.00 5.52
N SER A 126 8.45 4.08 4.60
CA SER A 126 7.42 3.40 3.80
C SER A 126 6.62 2.41 4.64
N GLU A 127 7.27 1.66 5.53
CA GLU A 127 6.63 0.74 6.47
C GLU A 127 5.69 1.49 7.42
N GLU A 128 6.17 2.56 8.07
CA GLU A 128 5.36 3.43 8.92
C GLU A 128 4.14 4.00 8.17
N SER A 129 4.33 4.40 6.90
CA SER A 129 3.25 4.93 6.06
C SER A 129 2.22 3.87 5.73
N VAL A 130 2.64 2.64 5.40
CA VAL A 130 1.75 1.50 5.14
C VAL A 130 0.98 1.14 6.40
N GLU A 131 1.63 1.08 7.57
CA GLU A 131 0.99 0.81 8.85
C GLU A 131 -0.11 1.83 9.16
N ARG A 132 0.18 3.13 9.05
CA ARG A 132 -0.79 4.21 9.26
C ARG A 132 -1.97 4.14 8.30
N VAL A 133 -1.74 3.81 7.05
CA VAL A 133 -2.78 3.67 6.05
C VAL A 133 -3.66 2.46 6.36
N LEU A 134 -3.07 1.30 6.69
CA LEU A 134 -3.78 0.06 6.96
C LEU A 134 -4.53 0.06 8.30
N SER A 135 -4.08 0.84 9.30
CA SER A 135 -4.80 0.98 10.57
C SER A 135 -6.21 1.55 10.38
N ARG A 136 -6.44 2.33 9.32
CA ARG A 136 -7.76 2.85 8.95
C ARG A 136 -8.76 1.79 8.48
N LEU A 137 -8.32 0.60 8.08
CA LEU A 137 -9.24 -0.52 7.78
C LEU A 137 -9.99 -1.01 9.03
N SER A 138 -9.48 -0.70 10.22
CA SER A 138 -10.05 -1.12 11.50
C SER A 138 -10.77 0.01 12.24
N THR A 139 -10.56 1.26 11.84
CA THR A 139 -11.09 2.45 12.51
C THR A 139 -11.84 3.31 11.50
N VAL A 140 -13.09 3.68 11.81
CA VAL A 140 -13.93 4.61 11.01
C VAL A 140 -13.47 6.08 11.20
N ASP A 141 -12.22 6.33 11.52
CA ASP A 141 -11.75 7.69 11.82
C ASP A 141 -11.30 8.40 10.54
N GLU A 142 -12.21 9.23 9.99
CA GLU A 142 -12.02 10.01 8.75
C GLU A 142 -11.13 11.26 8.94
N ARG A 143 -10.64 11.55 10.16
CA ARG A 143 -10.31 12.94 10.55
C ARG A 143 -8.89 13.40 10.29
N GLU A 144 -7.92 12.54 10.02
CA GLU A 144 -6.57 13.03 9.71
C GLU A 144 -6.08 12.51 8.36
N PRO A 145 -5.76 13.40 7.42
CA PRO A 145 -5.03 13.00 6.23
C PRO A 145 -3.69 12.42 6.67
N VAL A 146 -3.39 11.19 6.23
CA VAL A 146 -2.07 10.60 6.47
C VAL A 146 -1.02 11.52 5.84
N PRO A 147 0.03 11.92 6.55
CA PRO A 147 1.04 12.86 6.03
C PRO A 147 1.97 12.18 5.00
N LEU A 148 1.38 11.56 3.98
CA LEU A 148 2.09 10.77 2.97
C LEU A 148 2.97 11.62 2.06
N LEU A 149 2.55 12.86 1.79
CA LEU A 149 3.37 13.79 1.01
C LEU A 149 4.65 14.18 1.76
N THR A 150 4.56 14.37 3.08
CA THR A 150 5.74 14.60 3.92
C THR A 150 6.66 13.37 3.96
N ALA A 151 6.09 12.18 4.10
CA ALA A 151 6.83 10.93 4.05
C ALA A 151 7.56 10.76 2.71
N ARG A 152 6.88 11.01 1.60
CA ARG A 152 7.49 11.03 0.26
C ARG A 152 8.66 12.01 0.16
N GLY A 153 8.49 13.26 0.64
CA GLY A 153 9.55 14.26 0.64
C GLY A 153 10.78 13.82 1.44
N ARG A 154 10.60 13.15 2.57
CA ARG A 154 11.70 12.57 3.36
C ARG A 154 12.49 11.52 2.58
N ILE A 155 11.80 10.62 1.85
CA ILE A 155 12.43 9.59 1.03
C ILE A 155 13.21 10.24 -0.13
N GLU A 156 12.58 11.17 -0.86
CA GLU A 156 13.20 11.85 -1.99
C GLU A 156 14.45 12.63 -1.57
N ALA A 157 14.44 13.29 -0.41
CA ALA A 157 15.59 14.01 0.13
C ALA A 157 16.80 13.09 0.39
N GLN A 158 16.59 11.86 0.91
CA GLN A 158 17.68 10.92 1.13
C GLN A 158 18.36 10.50 -0.18
N PHE A 159 17.59 10.25 -1.24
CA PHE A 159 18.16 9.89 -2.54
C PHE A 159 18.81 11.08 -3.24
N ALA A 160 18.33 12.31 -3.03
CA ALA A 160 18.99 13.51 -3.52
C ALA A 160 20.38 13.70 -2.89
N LEU A 161 20.54 13.42 -1.59
CA LEU A 161 21.85 13.47 -0.92
C LEU A 161 22.82 12.43 -1.49
N VAL A 162 22.37 11.19 -1.71
CA VAL A 162 23.20 10.15 -2.33
C VAL A 162 23.57 10.51 -3.76
N TYR A 163 22.64 11.11 -4.52
CA TYR A 163 22.91 11.57 -5.88
C TYR A 163 23.95 12.71 -5.88
N ALA A 164 23.81 13.71 -5.02
CA ALA A 164 24.76 14.80 -4.88
C ALA A 164 26.16 14.27 -4.54
N TRP A 165 26.26 13.37 -3.56
CA TRP A 165 27.52 12.72 -3.21
C TRP A 165 28.15 11.96 -4.38
N MET A 166 27.36 11.25 -5.19
CA MET A 166 27.84 10.49 -6.35
C MET A 166 28.22 11.39 -7.54
N THR A 167 27.80 12.66 -7.57
CA THR A 167 28.07 13.61 -8.65
C THR A 167 29.12 14.66 -8.28
N ASP A 168 29.52 14.72 -7.00
CA ASP A 168 30.58 15.62 -6.53
C ASP A 168 31.92 15.20 -7.12
N GLU A 169 32.47 16.05 -7.99
CA GLU A 169 33.70 15.79 -8.75
C GLU A 169 34.99 16.03 -7.93
N GLY A 170 34.86 16.33 -6.62
CA GLY A 170 35.93 16.89 -5.79
C GLY A 170 37.11 15.94 -5.48
N GLU A 171 36.98 14.62 -5.61
CA GLU A 171 38.05 13.67 -5.24
C GLU A 171 38.18 12.45 -6.18
N GLY A 172 38.32 12.65 -7.47
CA GLY A 172 38.91 11.63 -8.37
C GLY A 172 38.09 10.34 -8.60
N THR A 173 36.88 10.25 -8.05
CA THR A 173 35.96 9.16 -8.26
C THR A 173 34.88 9.53 -9.29
N ALA A 174 35.28 9.60 -10.55
CA ALA A 174 34.29 9.62 -11.63
C ALA A 174 33.40 8.37 -11.46
N VAL A 175 32.25 8.54 -10.79
CA VAL A 175 31.28 7.47 -10.63
C VAL A 175 30.86 6.99 -12.02
N ARG A 176 31.16 5.74 -12.32
CA ARG A 176 30.94 5.16 -13.64
C ARG A 176 29.51 5.44 -14.08
N PRO A 177 29.25 5.79 -15.35
CA PRO A 177 27.87 6.05 -15.86
C PRO A 177 26.86 4.95 -15.51
N TYR A 178 27.34 3.72 -15.39
CA TYR A 178 26.54 2.58 -14.92
C TYR A 178 25.98 2.80 -13.51
N LEU A 179 26.79 3.23 -12.54
CA LEU A 179 26.34 3.44 -11.15
C LEU A 179 25.33 4.58 -11.04
N ARG A 180 25.52 5.65 -11.81
CA ARG A 180 24.53 6.75 -11.91
C ARG A 180 23.18 6.22 -12.41
N ARG A 181 23.18 5.39 -13.46
CA ARG A 181 21.95 4.78 -13.97
C ARG A 181 21.27 3.91 -12.92
N GLN A 182 22.02 3.10 -12.20
CA GLN A 182 21.47 2.26 -11.12
C GLN A 182 20.86 3.10 -9.99
N LEU A 183 21.49 4.23 -9.62
CA LEU A 183 20.94 5.14 -8.63
C LEU A 183 19.63 5.78 -9.11
N MET A 184 19.58 6.23 -10.37
CA MET A 184 18.36 6.79 -10.95
C MET A 184 17.22 5.74 -10.94
N GLN A 185 17.50 4.49 -11.28
CA GLN A 185 16.51 3.41 -11.21
C GLN A 185 16.03 3.17 -9.77
N LEU A 186 16.95 3.19 -8.81
CA LEU A 186 16.61 3.02 -7.40
C LEU A 186 15.72 4.18 -6.89
N ALA A 187 16.06 5.43 -7.23
CA ALA A 187 15.26 6.60 -6.91
C ALA A 187 13.86 6.54 -7.55
N GLN A 188 13.78 6.05 -8.80
CA GLN A 188 12.49 5.85 -9.49
C GLN A 188 11.64 4.78 -8.79
N HIS A 189 12.21 3.66 -8.37
CA HIS A 189 11.49 2.62 -7.61
C HIS A 189 10.96 3.18 -6.27
N ASN A 190 11.73 4.03 -5.58
CA ASN A 190 11.27 4.68 -4.35
C ASN A 190 10.12 5.64 -4.58
N ARG A 191 10.18 6.44 -5.65
CA ARG A 191 9.05 7.31 -6.04
C ARG A 191 7.80 6.49 -6.35
N GLU A 192 7.96 5.39 -7.08
CA GLU A 192 6.86 4.49 -7.41
C GLU A 192 6.30 3.82 -6.14
N LEU A 193 7.14 3.40 -5.20
CA LEU A 193 6.70 2.86 -3.91
C LEU A 193 5.84 3.87 -3.14
N SER A 194 6.26 5.13 -3.08
CA SER A 194 5.48 6.20 -2.45
C SER A 194 4.13 6.42 -3.16
N ASN A 195 4.08 6.35 -4.49
CA ASN A 195 2.84 6.46 -5.25
C ASN A 195 1.89 5.27 -4.95
N ARG A 196 2.41 4.04 -4.80
CA ARG A 196 1.59 2.87 -4.43
C ARG A 196 1.00 3.00 -3.03
N ILE A 197 1.73 3.58 -2.09
CA ILE A 197 1.22 3.86 -0.74
C ILE A 197 0.12 4.93 -0.78
N LEU A 198 0.24 5.95 -1.64
CA LEU A 198 -0.83 6.94 -1.88
C LEU A 198 -2.08 6.26 -2.45
N ASN A 199 -1.95 5.45 -3.50
CA ASN A 199 -3.07 4.71 -4.08
C ASN A 199 -3.74 3.79 -3.05
N LEU A 200 -2.94 3.09 -2.22
CA LEU A 200 -3.46 2.27 -1.12
C LEU A 200 -4.31 3.11 -0.16
N SER A 201 -3.86 4.32 0.20
CA SER A 201 -4.62 5.26 1.04
C SER A 201 -5.94 5.69 0.40
N GLU A 202 -5.95 5.94 -0.91
CA GLU A 202 -7.15 6.31 -1.66
C GLU A 202 -8.18 5.18 -1.64
N TRP A 203 -7.76 3.92 -1.90
CA TRP A 203 -8.64 2.76 -1.86
C TRP A 203 -9.23 2.51 -0.47
N ILE A 204 -8.45 2.70 0.59
CA ILE A 204 -8.93 2.55 1.97
C ILE A 204 -9.91 3.67 2.32
N THR A 205 -9.63 4.91 1.95
CA THR A 205 -10.55 6.03 2.15
C THR A 205 -11.85 5.81 1.37
N PHE A 206 -11.75 5.35 0.12
CA PHE A 206 -12.92 5.03 -0.70
C PHE A 206 -13.75 3.89 -0.08
N SER A 207 -13.11 2.87 0.47
CA SER A 207 -13.79 1.78 1.20
C SER A 207 -14.60 2.28 2.41
N SER A 208 -14.13 3.31 3.09
CA SER A 208 -14.79 3.89 4.27
C SER A 208 -15.91 4.87 3.90
N SER A 209 -15.82 5.55 2.76
CA SER A 209 -16.75 6.63 2.37
C SER A 209 -18.17 6.16 2.06
N TYR A 210 -18.35 4.89 1.68
CA TYR A 210 -19.66 4.33 1.39
C TYR A 210 -20.57 4.29 2.63
N ASN A 211 -20.01 3.92 3.79
CA ASN A 211 -20.74 3.85 5.04
C ASN A 211 -21.24 5.23 5.50
N ALA A 212 -20.45 6.28 5.28
CA ALA A 212 -20.80 7.65 5.68
C ALA A 212 -21.92 8.26 4.80
N SER A 213 -22.00 7.90 3.52
CA SER A 213 -23.04 8.42 2.61
C SER A 213 -24.42 7.80 2.87
N ASP A 214 -24.49 6.51 3.23
CA ASP A 214 -25.76 5.85 3.54
C ASP A 214 -26.35 6.33 4.88
N GLU A 215 -25.52 6.56 5.90
CA GLU A 215 -25.98 7.17 7.15
C GLU A 215 -26.50 8.60 6.95
N ALA A 216 -25.88 9.38 6.06
CA ALA A 216 -26.31 10.73 5.73
C ALA A 216 -27.63 10.74 4.93
N ILE A 217 -27.88 9.74 4.08
CA ILE A 217 -29.12 9.58 3.32
C ILE A 217 -30.25 9.07 4.22
N ALA A 218 -29.99 8.06 5.06
CA ALA A 218 -30.97 7.54 6.03
C ALA A 218 -31.42 8.62 7.03
N GLY A 219 -30.46 9.42 7.56
CA GLY A 219 -30.77 10.53 8.46
C GLY A 219 -31.54 11.70 7.81
N ARG A 220 -31.62 11.78 6.46
CA ARG A 220 -32.45 12.76 5.74
C ARG A 220 -33.86 12.25 5.48
N GLN A 221 -34.05 10.94 5.30
CA GLN A 221 -35.41 10.37 5.10
C GLN A 221 -36.27 10.45 6.35
N ASP A 222 -35.70 10.38 7.55
CA ASP A 222 -36.42 10.53 8.82
C ASP A 222 -36.86 11.99 9.13
N LYS A 223 -36.41 12.96 8.35
CA LYS A 223 -36.73 14.41 8.57
C LYS A 223 -37.70 15.02 7.56
N LEU A 224 -38.32 14.24 6.69
CA LEU A 224 -39.38 14.76 5.83
C LEU A 224 -40.69 14.77 6.62
N PRO A 225 -41.27 15.94 6.92
CA PRO A 225 -42.59 16.01 7.55
C PRO A 225 -43.63 15.52 6.54
N ILE A 226 -44.43 14.53 6.95
CA ILE A 226 -45.62 14.10 6.22
C ILE A 226 -46.56 15.28 6.24
N GLN A 227 -46.66 16.05 5.15
CA GLN A 227 -47.73 17.01 4.94
C GLN A 227 -49.01 16.24 4.71
N ASN A 228 -49.83 16.13 5.75
CA ASN A 228 -51.23 15.71 5.66
C ASN A 228 -52.04 16.88 5.12
N ASP A 229 -52.12 17.03 3.82
CA ASP A 229 -53.14 17.88 3.19
C ASP A 229 -54.51 17.17 3.31
N LYS A 230 -55.22 17.49 4.41
CA LYS A 230 -56.65 17.31 4.45
C LYS A 230 -57.27 18.54 3.81
N GLU A 231 -57.49 18.55 2.52
CA GLU A 231 -58.44 19.47 1.90
C GLU A 231 -59.87 19.08 2.30
N THR A 232 -60.46 19.95 3.08
CA THR A 232 -61.88 19.94 3.42
C THR A 232 -62.64 20.59 2.25
N VAL A 233 -63.41 19.80 1.51
CA VAL A 233 -64.38 20.28 0.54
C VAL A 233 -65.65 20.74 1.32
N GLN A 234 -65.99 21.97 1.19
CA GLN A 234 -67.40 22.50 1.29
C GLN A 234 -67.77 23.15 -0.02
#